data_a0c6845395550754410a1e6309e4ec57
#
_entry.id   a0c6845395550754410a1e6309e4ec57
#
_cell.length_a   1.000
_cell.length_b   1.000
_cell.length_c   1.000
_cell.angle_alpha   90.00
_cell.angle_beta   90.00
_cell.angle_gamma   90.00
#
_symmetry.space_group_name_H-M   'P 1'
#
loop_
_entity.id
_entity.type
_entity.pdbx_description
1 polymer ?
#
loop_
_entity_poly.entity_id
_entity_poly.type
_entity_poly.pdbx_seq_one_letter_code
_entity_poly.pdbx_strand_id
1 'polypeptide(L)'
;MIFLQEQILYEKVMESIVDCLKKHMKNFEIKFSEDKDDFGIILEYLNFKEKLITPLPRTVIFSKELNTKINNEIFISETKELIYYFKDLFEKGRDINNHLSKSIFSGTQQDILFNNWNVKHIHLNKKEANSKEEMGENRGSFLLFCIITEKYVFFLDVREHPHGAGFTSYSFLEIISNNGWMQYIGFSELNNIIDMVFEVTDDSHIYKLYKSNFNIMFKLGNKFFINVNGVRSSGDKGKNVDRVSKIILHIKNKCDNFPDDTEYKVNFLEEKNLFSVQLNNQCFSFQI
;
A
#
# COMPACT_ATOMS: atom_id res chain seq x y z
N MET A 1 -29.82 31.05 13.22
CA MET A 1 -28.52 31.25 12.55
C MET A 1 -27.49 30.82 13.54
N ILE A 2 -27.11 29.51 13.53
CA ILE A 2 -26.01 28.97 14.37
C ILE A 2 -24.77 29.40 13.64
N PHE A 3 -24.08 30.42 14.16
CA PHE A 3 -22.73 30.77 13.70
C PHE A 3 -21.86 29.51 13.96
N LEU A 4 -21.34 28.94 12.89
CA LEU A 4 -20.17 28.06 12.96
C LEU A 4 -19.06 28.90 13.62
N GLN A 5 -18.82 28.70 14.92
CA GLN A 5 -17.59 29.20 15.53
C GLN A 5 -16.45 28.56 14.73
N GLU A 6 -15.64 29.40 14.11
CA GLU A 6 -14.44 28.95 13.41
C GLU A 6 -13.60 28.25 14.47
N GLN A 7 -13.25 27.00 14.22
CA GLN A 7 -12.43 26.20 15.13
C GLN A 7 -10.96 26.53 14.89
N ILE A 8 -10.56 27.74 15.28
CA ILE A 8 -9.24 28.31 15.01
C ILE A 8 -8.10 27.43 15.53
N LEU A 9 -8.26 26.83 16.72
CA LEU A 9 -7.25 25.93 17.29
C LEU A 9 -7.05 24.67 16.42
N TYR A 10 -8.17 24.05 15.98
CA TYR A 10 -8.11 22.87 15.11
C TYR A 10 -7.38 23.19 13.80
N GLU A 11 -7.70 24.28 13.15
CA GLU A 11 -7.07 24.69 11.89
C GLU A 11 -5.56 24.90 12.05
N LYS A 12 -5.12 25.61 13.10
CA LYS A 12 -3.69 25.82 13.40
C LYS A 12 -2.95 24.49 13.67
N VAL A 13 -3.56 23.59 14.43
CA VAL A 13 -2.97 22.25 14.70
C VAL A 13 -2.85 21.45 13.43
N MET A 14 -3.90 21.43 12.58
CA MET A 14 -3.90 20.74 11.30
C MET A 14 -2.86 21.30 10.34
N GLU A 15 -2.76 22.62 10.20
CA GLU A 15 -1.72 23.28 9.41
C GLU A 15 -0.31 22.84 9.83
N SER A 16 -0.05 22.82 11.15
CA SER A 16 1.25 22.39 11.68
C SER A 16 1.55 20.90 11.38
N ILE A 17 0.54 20.02 11.42
CA ILE A 17 0.69 18.61 11.07
C ILE A 17 1.00 18.48 9.57
N VAL A 18 0.22 19.14 8.73
CA VAL A 18 0.37 19.13 7.27
C VAL A 18 1.74 19.68 6.85
N ASP A 19 2.20 20.76 7.48
CA ASP A 19 3.52 21.34 7.22
C ASP A 19 4.66 20.39 7.60
N CYS A 20 4.53 19.66 8.72
CA CYS A 20 5.48 18.60 9.06
C CYS A 20 5.52 17.51 7.98
N LEU A 21 4.38 17.08 7.46
CA LEU A 21 4.30 16.06 6.41
C LEU A 21 4.87 16.57 5.08
N LYS A 22 4.52 17.79 4.66
CA LYS A 22 5.07 18.41 3.45
C LYS A 22 6.59 18.53 3.54
N LYS A 23 7.11 19.00 4.68
CA LYS A 23 8.56 19.07 4.93
C LYS A 23 9.22 17.71 4.85
N HIS A 24 8.65 16.69 5.50
CA HIS A 24 9.17 15.33 5.44
C HIS A 24 9.17 14.79 4.00
N MET A 25 8.07 14.94 3.26
CA MET A 25 8.01 14.51 1.86
C MET A 25 9.03 15.22 0.98
N LYS A 26 9.26 16.53 1.17
CA LYS A 26 10.29 17.29 0.46
C LYS A 26 11.70 16.80 0.79
N ASN A 27 12.01 16.55 2.05
CA ASN A 27 13.32 16.06 2.50
C ASN A 27 13.68 14.69 1.89
N PHE A 28 12.68 13.82 1.68
CA PHE A 28 12.84 12.52 1.03
C PHE A 28 12.54 12.56 -0.47
N GLU A 29 12.41 13.76 -1.05
CA GLU A 29 12.11 14.00 -2.47
C GLU A 29 10.89 13.19 -2.97
N ILE A 30 9.87 13.07 -2.13
CA ILE A 30 8.63 12.38 -2.48
C ILE A 30 7.79 13.33 -3.32
N LYS A 31 7.33 12.86 -4.47
CA LYS A 31 6.42 13.63 -5.31
C LYS A 31 5.02 13.64 -4.71
N PHE A 32 4.47 14.81 -4.48
CA PHE A 32 3.11 15.03 -3.97
C PHE A 32 2.50 16.33 -4.56
N SER A 33 1.19 16.53 -4.42
CA SER A 33 0.47 17.72 -4.91
C SER A 33 0.41 18.75 -3.77
N GLU A 34 1.17 19.85 -3.89
CA GLU A 34 1.28 20.86 -2.82
C GLU A 34 0.01 21.67 -2.57
N ASP A 35 -0.86 21.74 -3.56
CA ASP A 35 -2.13 22.49 -3.60
C ASP A 35 -3.34 21.75 -3.06
N LYS A 36 -3.18 20.49 -2.65
CA LYS A 36 -4.25 19.73 -2.01
C LYS A 36 -4.56 20.24 -0.61
N ASP A 37 -5.82 20.04 -0.21
CA ASP A 37 -6.27 20.24 1.17
C ASP A 37 -5.56 19.29 2.15
N ASP A 38 -5.77 19.51 3.43
CA ASP A 38 -5.16 18.73 4.51
C ASP A 38 -5.44 17.24 4.38
N PHE A 39 -6.68 16.89 4.01
CA PHE A 39 -7.07 15.51 3.75
C PHE A 39 -6.22 14.89 2.64
N GLY A 40 -6.06 15.59 1.53
CA GLY A 40 -5.31 15.13 0.38
C GLY A 40 -3.82 14.96 0.68
N ILE A 41 -3.19 15.87 1.43
CA ILE A 41 -1.78 15.77 1.83
C ILE A 41 -1.55 14.56 2.74
N ILE A 42 -2.40 14.38 3.76
CA ILE A 42 -2.31 13.23 4.66
C ILE A 42 -2.49 11.91 3.88
N LEU A 43 -3.44 11.89 2.95
CA LEU A 43 -3.71 10.71 2.12
C LEU A 43 -2.53 10.35 1.22
N GLU A 44 -1.92 11.34 0.55
CA GLU A 44 -0.73 11.11 -0.29
C GLU A 44 0.46 10.62 0.54
N TYR A 45 0.64 11.13 1.75
CA TYR A 45 1.64 10.63 2.67
C TYR A 45 1.41 9.16 3.05
N LEU A 46 0.16 8.79 3.40
CA LEU A 46 -0.20 7.39 3.68
C LEU A 46 0.01 6.48 2.47
N ASN A 47 -0.38 6.93 1.29
CA ASN A 47 -0.18 6.19 0.05
C ASN A 47 1.31 5.93 -0.23
N PHE A 48 2.17 6.90 0.05
CA PHE A 48 3.61 6.73 -0.02
C PHE A 48 4.10 5.70 1.01
N LYS A 49 3.74 5.88 2.29
CA LYS A 49 4.22 5.02 3.38
C LYS A 49 3.84 3.55 3.20
N GLU A 50 2.65 3.26 2.69
CA GLU A 50 2.20 1.90 2.44
C GLU A 50 2.95 1.18 1.30
N LYS A 51 3.55 1.93 0.37
CA LYS A 51 4.37 1.34 -0.68
C LYS A 51 5.68 0.79 -0.13
N LEU A 52 6.20 1.38 0.94
CA LEU A 52 7.41 0.91 1.60
C LEU A 52 7.20 -0.44 2.29
N ILE A 53 8.28 -1.19 2.45
CA ILE A 53 8.33 -2.45 3.18
C ILE A 53 9.14 -2.22 4.44
N THR A 54 8.49 -2.29 5.59
CA THR A 54 9.19 -2.16 6.88
C THR A 54 10.18 -3.33 7.03
N PRO A 55 11.44 -3.07 7.36
CA PRO A 55 12.45 -4.12 7.53
C PRO A 55 12.22 -4.87 8.85
N LEU A 56 11.46 -5.97 8.78
CA LEU A 56 11.14 -6.86 9.89
C LEU A 56 11.34 -8.30 9.46
N PRO A 57 11.85 -9.19 10.35
CA PRO A 57 11.90 -10.63 10.09
C PRO A 57 10.50 -11.19 9.83
N ARG A 58 10.36 -11.95 8.74
CA ARG A 58 9.08 -12.55 8.34
C ARG A 58 9.28 -13.98 7.86
N THR A 59 8.31 -14.83 8.14
CA THR A 59 8.28 -16.18 7.56
C THR A 59 7.87 -16.08 6.08
N VAL A 60 8.66 -16.66 5.19
CA VAL A 60 8.38 -16.70 3.75
C VAL A 60 7.69 -18.00 3.39
N ILE A 61 6.56 -17.88 2.69
CA ILE A 61 5.74 -19.00 2.22
C ILE A 61 5.60 -18.91 0.70
N PHE A 62 5.99 -19.95 0.00
CA PHE A 62 5.85 -20.04 -1.47
C PHE A 62 4.49 -20.59 -1.85
N SER A 63 3.90 -20.07 -2.91
CA SER A 63 2.72 -20.68 -3.51
C SER A 63 3.03 -22.08 -4.04
N LYS A 64 2.02 -22.92 -4.17
CA LYS A 64 2.13 -24.23 -4.80
C LYS A 64 2.63 -24.09 -6.24
N GLU A 65 2.14 -23.08 -6.94
CA GLU A 65 2.47 -22.79 -8.33
C GLU A 65 3.94 -22.39 -8.48
N LEU A 66 4.45 -21.49 -7.62
CA LEU A 66 5.86 -21.11 -7.62
C LEU A 66 6.77 -22.29 -7.25
N ASN A 67 6.41 -23.08 -6.24
CA ASN A 67 7.16 -24.29 -5.88
C ASN A 67 7.22 -25.26 -7.06
N THR A 68 6.10 -25.47 -7.77
CA THR A 68 6.07 -26.32 -8.96
C THR A 68 7.01 -25.81 -10.05
N LYS A 69 7.02 -24.50 -10.32
CA LYS A 69 7.95 -23.90 -11.29
C LYS A 69 9.42 -24.10 -10.91
N ILE A 70 9.74 -23.95 -9.64
CA ILE A 70 11.12 -24.14 -9.11
C ILE A 70 11.54 -25.60 -9.27
N ASN A 71 10.67 -26.56 -8.91
CA ASN A 71 10.96 -28.00 -8.94
C ASN A 71 11.04 -28.53 -10.37
N ASN A 72 10.24 -28.01 -11.29
CA ASN A 72 10.24 -28.43 -12.70
C ASN A 72 11.30 -27.73 -13.56
N GLU A 73 12.26 -27.04 -12.92
CA GLU A 73 13.37 -26.39 -13.59
C GLU A 73 12.97 -25.38 -14.68
N ILE A 74 11.79 -24.75 -14.53
CA ILE A 74 11.33 -23.69 -15.44
C ILE A 74 12.24 -22.47 -15.36
N PHE A 75 12.81 -22.20 -14.18
CA PHE A 75 13.76 -21.10 -13.99
C PHE A 75 15.19 -21.57 -14.18
N ILE A 76 16.01 -20.73 -14.80
CA ILE A 76 17.47 -20.90 -14.82
C ILE A 76 18.03 -20.79 -13.40
N SER A 77 19.22 -21.37 -13.16
CA SER A 77 19.85 -21.40 -11.83
C SER A 77 19.96 -20.02 -11.19
N GLU A 78 20.31 -19.00 -11.95
CA GLU A 78 20.44 -17.63 -11.47
C GLU A 78 19.11 -17.08 -10.92
N THR A 79 18.00 -17.31 -11.61
CA THR A 79 16.68 -16.87 -11.14
C THR A 79 16.28 -17.61 -9.85
N LYS A 80 16.56 -18.91 -9.74
CA LYS A 80 16.31 -19.69 -8.52
C LYS A 80 17.13 -19.12 -7.35
N GLU A 81 18.41 -18.84 -7.57
CA GLU A 81 19.29 -18.23 -6.54
C GLU A 81 18.71 -16.87 -6.07
N LEU A 82 18.23 -16.03 -6.98
CA LEU A 82 17.60 -14.76 -6.62
C LEU A 82 16.35 -14.95 -5.78
N ILE A 83 15.49 -15.92 -6.11
CA ILE A 83 14.28 -16.22 -5.31
C ILE A 83 14.68 -16.56 -3.86
N TYR A 84 15.68 -17.44 -3.67
CA TYR A 84 16.15 -17.83 -2.34
C TYR A 84 16.92 -16.70 -1.64
N TYR A 85 17.64 -15.85 -2.37
CA TYR A 85 18.25 -14.65 -1.83
C TYR A 85 17.22 -13.70 -1.22
N PHE A 86 16.13 -13.41 -1.95
CA PHE A 86 15.05 -12.57 -1.41
C PHE A 86 14.30 -13.23 -0.25
N LYS A 87 14.16 -14.57 -0.27
CA LYS A 87 13.65 -15.30 0.90
C LYS A 87 14.50 -15.01 2.13
N ASP A 88 15.81 -15.14 2.04
CA ASP A 88 16.76 -14.90 3.13
C ASP A 88 16.70 -13.44 3.62
N LEU A 89 16.63 -12.46 2.72
CA LEU A 89 16.48 -11.05 3.08
C LEU A 89 15.21 -10.81 3.93
N PHE A 90 14.06 -11.36 3.53
CA PHE A 90 12.82 -11.24 4.29
C PHE A 90 12.89 -11.96 5.64
N GLU A 91 13.46 -13.15 5.69
CA GLU A 91 13.59 -13.92 6.94
C GLU A 91 14.53 -13.25 7.94
N LYS A 92 15.54 -12.53 7.45
CA LYS A 92 16.45 -11.72 8.28
C LYS A 92 15.97 -10.30 8.57
N GLY A 93 14.85 -9.86 7.98
CA GLY A 93 14.32 -8.52 8.16
C GLY A 93 15.20 -7.42 7.57
N ARG A 94 15.86 -7.69 6.45
CA ARG A 94 16.68 -6.70 5.76
C ARG A 94 15.82 -5.69 5.02
N ASP A 95 16.34 -4.48 4.86
CA ASP A 95 15.70 -3.47 4.00
C ASP A 95 15.83 -3.90 2.53
N ILE A 96 14.70 -3.94 1.83
CA ILE A 96 14.60 -4.32 0.43
C ILE A 96 13.94 -3.24 -0.42
N ASN A 97 13.70 -2.05 0.14
CA ASN A 97 13.00 -0.97 -0.55
C ASN A 97 13.75 -0.49 -1.80
N ASN A 98 15.08 -0.65 -1.83
CA ASN A 98 15.91 -0.36 -2.99
C ASN A 98 15.72 -1.32 -4.18
N HIS A 99 14.98 -2.41 -4.00
CA HIS A 99 14.56 -3.33 -5.07
C HIS A 99 13.12 -3.06 -5.57
N LEU A 100 12.44 -2.06 -5.01
CA LEU A 100 11.11 -1.64 -5.48
C LEU A 100 11.22 -0.72 -6.70
N SER A 101 10.10 -0.49 -7.37
CA SER A 101 10.04 0.52 -8.43
C SER A 101 10.22 1.93 -7.86
N LYS A 102 10.93 2.81 -8.57
CA LYS A 102 11.04 4.23 -8.16
C LYS A 102 9.70 4.96 -8.05
N SER A 103 8.60 4.38 -8.54
CA SER A 103 7.24 4.88 -8.31
C SER A 103 6.82 4.92 -6.83
N ILE A 104 7.56 4.24 -5.94
CA ILE A 104 7.34 4.34 -4.49
C ILE A 104 7.54 5.77 -3.97
N PHE A 105 8.43 6.57 -4.59
CA PHE A 105 8.67 7.98 -4.22
C PHE A 105 7.59 8.93 -4.75
N SER A 106 6.38 8.46 -4.97
CA SER A 106 5.25 9.30 -5.37
C SER A 106 4.02 8.96 -4.54
N GLY A 107 3.51 9.93 -3.78
CA GLY A 107 2.22 9.83 -3.10
C GLY A 107 1.03 9.87 -4.07
N THR A 108 1.24 10.49 -5.25
CA THR A 108 0.19 10.68 -6.26
C THR A 108 0.04 9.51 -7.21
N GLN A 109 1.08 8.70 -7.41
CA GLN A 109 1.05 7.60 -8.38
C GLN A 109 0.27 6.42 -7.84
N GLN A 110 -0.75 6.02 -8.57
CA GLN A 110 -1.57 4.85 -8.28
C GLN A 110 -0.83 3.57 -8.73
N ASP A 111 -0.70 2.61 -7.83
CA ASP A 111 -0.31 1.23 -8.15
C ASP A 111 -1.56 0.36 -8.18
N ILE A 112 -2.07 0.08 -9.38
CA ILE A 112 -3.33 -0.64 -9.57
C ILE A 112 -3.30 -2.01 -8.90
N LEU A 113 -2.21 -2.76 -9.05
CA LEU A 113 -2.07 -4.09 -8.44
C LEU A 113 -2.06 -4.01 -6.92
N PHE A 114 -1.24 -3.11 -6.36
CA PHE A 114 -1.14 -2.94 -4.93
C PHE A 114 -2.43 -2.35 -4.31
N ASN A 115 -3.04 -1.36 -4.98
CA ASN A 115 -4.24 -0.73 -4.45
C ASN A 115 -5.45 -1.67 -4.42
N ASN A 116 -5.58 -2.54 -5.42
CA ASN A 116 -6.72 -3.44 -5.52
C ASN A 116 -6.49 -4.81 -4.87
N TRP A 117 -5.27 -5.36 -4.94
CA TRP A 117 -5.01 -6.72 -4.47
C TRP A 117 -3.96 -6.82 -3.37
N ASN A 118 -3.43 -5.69 -2.89
CA ASN A 118 -2.36 -5.65 -1.89
C ASN A 118 -1.12 -6.51 -2.26
N VAL A 119 -0.92 -6.75 -3.56
CA VAL A 119 0.24 -7.46 -4.10
C VAL A 119 1.31 -6.46 -4.46
N LYS A 120 2.52 -6.66 -3.94
CA LYS A 120 3.71 -5.91 -4.30
C LYS A 120 4.54 -6.69 -5.32
N HIS A 121 5.32 -5.95 -6.10
CA HIS A 121 6.31 -6.55 -7.01
C HIS A 121 7.71 -6.02 -6.69
N ILE A 122 8.69 -6.88 -6.75
CA ILE A 122 10.09 -6.63 -6.39
C ILE A 122 10.95 -7.02 -7.58
N HIS A 123 11.88 -6.16 -7.98
CA HIS A 123 12.83 -6.47 -9.04
C HIS A 123 13.87 -7.48 -8.54
N LEU A 124 13.93 -8.64 -9.20
CA LEU A 124 14.87 -9.70 -8.85
C LEU A 124 16.27 -9.38 -9.40
N ASN A 125 17.09 -8.77 -8.57
CA ASN A 125 18.51 -8.54 -8.82
C ASN A 125 19.26 -8.49 -7.49
N LYS A 126 20.60 -8.75 -7.51
CA LYS A 126 21.46 -8.64 -6.32
C LYS A 126 22.07 -7.24 -6.15
N LYS A 127 21.93 -6.39 -7.16
CA LYS A 127 22.51 -5.05 -7.15
C LYS A 127 21.59 -4.13 -6.40
N GLU A 128 22.02 -3.66 -5.24
CA GLU A 128 21.31 -2.65 -4.48
C GLU A 128 21.43 -1.29 -5.20
N ALA A 129 20.31 -0.59 -5.30
CA ALA A 129 20.29 0.77 -5.79
C ALA A 129 20.59 1.73 -4.63
N ASN A 130 21.58 2.62 -4.83
CA ASN A 130 21.95 3.61 -3.83
C ASN A 130 21.27 4.97 -4.06
N SER A 131 20.59 5.12 -5.20
CA SER A 131 19.85 6.33 -5.56
C SER A 131 18.56 6.01 -6.31
N LYS A 132 17.68 7.00 -6.43
CA LYS A 132 16.42 6.86 -7.22
C LYS A 132 16.69 6.59 -8.70
N GLU A 133 17.75 7.17 -9.26
CA GLU A 133 18.17 6.98 -10.64
C GLU A 133 18.56 5.52 -10.84
N GLU A 134 19.40 4.97 -9.96
CA GLU A 134 19.83 3.57 -10.00
C GLU A 134 18.67 2.60 -9.85
N MET A 135 17.65 2.90 -9.04
CA MET A 135 16.42 2.08 -8.97
C MET A 135 15.69 1.98 -10.33
N GLY A 136 15.85 2.99 -11.19
CA GLY A 136 15.31 2.97 -12.54
C GLY A 136 16.14 2.14 -13.53
N GLU A 137 17.44 2.06 -13.33
CA GLU A 137 18.41 1.40 -14.21
C GLU A 137 18.62 -0.08 -13.85
N ASN A 138 18.57 -0.40 -12.56
CA ASN A 138 18.79 -1.75 -12.02
C ASN A 138 17.54 -2.65 -12.10
N ARG A 139 16.73 -2.50 -13.15
CA ARG A 139 15.57 -3.35 -13.37
C ARG A 139 16.00 -4.74 -13.82
N GLY A 140 15.85 -5.73 -12.94
CA GLY A 140 15.97 -7.13 -13.33
C GLY A 140 14.92 -7.49 -14.40
N SER A 141 15.20 -8.50 -15.22
CA SER A 141 14.25 -9.01 -16.22
C SER A 141 13.01 -9.64 -15.58
N PHE A 142 13.12 -10.08 -14.33
CA PHE A 142 12.07 -10.75 -13.60
C PHE A 142 11.59 -9.93 -12.39
N LEU A 143 10.30 -10.03 -12.12
CA LEU A 143 9.64 -9.52 -10.93
C LEU A 143 9.16 -10.66 -10.04
N LEU A 144 9.43 -10.55 -8.75
CA LEU A 144 8.80 -11.36 -7.71
C LEU A 144 7.51 -10.67 -7.27
N PHE A 145 6.38 -11.34 -7.43
CA PHE A 145 5.08 -10.89 -6.93
C PHE A 145 4.81 -11.50 -5.57
N CYS A 146 4.47 -10.67 -4.58
CA CYS A 146 4.28 -11.12 -3.21
C CYS A 146 3.21 -10.34 -2.44
N ILE A 147 2.60 -11.00 -1.46
CA ILE A 147 1.76 -10.37 -0.43
C ILE A 147 2.60 -10.27 0.84
N ILE A 148 2.64 -9.09 1.45
CA ILE A 148 3.43 -8.83 2.63
C ILE A 148 2.53 -8.45 3.79
N THR A 149 2.65 -9.17 4.90
CA THR A 149 1.99 -8.90 6.17
C THR A 149 3.05 -8.60 7.25
N GLU A 150 2.64 -8.38 8.49
CA GLU A 150 3.58 -8.19 9.59
C GLU A 150 4.44 -9.44 9.86
N LYS A 151 3.85 -10.64 9.75
CA LYS A 151 4.49 -11.92 10.12
C LYS A 151 4.92 -12.76 8.93
N TYR A 152 4.26 -12.62 7.79
CA TYR A 152 4.43 -13.49 6.63
C TYR A 152 4.70 -12.70 5.36
N VAL A 153 5.46 -13.31 4.46
CA VAL A 153 5.54 -12.92 3.06
C VAL A 153 5.14 -14.12 2.21
N PHE A 154 4.12 -13.96 1.40
CA PHE A 154 3.66 -14.99 0.48
C PHE A 154 4.24 -14.70 -0.90
N PHE A 155 5.17 -15.51 -1.36
CA PHE A 155 5.71 -15.44 -2.72
C PHE A 155 4.71 -16.10 -3.67
N LEU A 156 4.05 -15.30 -4.48
CA LEU A 156 3.01 -15.76 -5.41
C LEU A 156 3.60 -16.40 -6.64
N ASP A 157 4.41 -15.63 -7.37
CA ASP A 157 4.97 -16.03 -8.64
C ASP A 157 6.17 -15.15 -9.02
N VAL A 158 6.96 -15.64 -9.95
CA VAL A 158 8.03 -14.90 -10.62
C VAL A 158 7.72 -14.87 -12.10
N ARG A 159 7.70 -13.67 -12.69
CA ARG A 159 7.38 -13.44 -14.11
C ARG A 159 8.34 -12.43 -14.69
N GLU A 160 8.51 -12.48 -16.00
CA GLU A 160 9.12 -11.39 -16.75
C GLU A 160 8.33 -10.09 -16.49
N HIS A 161 8.99 -8.95 -16.65
CA HIS A 161 8.38 -7.65 -16.37
C HIS A 161 7.14 -7.46 -17.26
N PRO A 162 5.92 -7.50 -16.68
CA PRO A 162 4.70 -7.37 -17.48
C PRO A 162 4.53 -5.94 -18.00
N HIS A 163 3.68 -5.80 -19.02
CA HIS A 163 3.24 -4.52 -19.54
C HIS A 163 1.74 -4.37 -19.40
N GLY A 164 1.26 -3.16 -19.05
CA GLY A 164 -0.17 -2.84 -19.00
C GLY A 164 -0.99 -3.82 -18.16
N ALA A 165 -1.93 -4.51 -18.78
CA ALA A 165 -2.86 -5.46 -18.15
C ALA A 165 -2.17 -6.67 -17.49
N GLY A 166 -0.94 -7.01 -17.90
CA GLY A 166 -0.22 -8.14 -17.31
C GLY A 166 0.09 -7.96 -15.81
N PHE A 167 0.05 -6.75 -15.27
CA PHE A 167 0.15 -6.51 -13.82
C PHE A 167 -1.11 -6.95 -13.07
N THR A 168 -2.29 -6.91 -13.68
CA THR A 168 -3.56 -7.30 -13.08
C THR A 168 -4.06 -8.63 -13.65
N SER A 169 -3.15 -9.57 -13.89
CA SER A 169 -3.51 -10.87 -14.45
C SER A 169 -4.38 -11.67 -13.49
N TYR A 170 -5.53 -12.14 -14.01
CA TYR A 170 -6.49 -12.97 -13.28
C TYR A 170 -5.84 -14.20 -12.64
N SER A 171 -4.79 -14.74 -13.27
CA SER A 171 -4.04 -15.88 -12.73
C SER A 171 -3.39 -15.62 -11.36
N PHE A 172 -3.14 -14.36 -10.96
CA PHE A 172 -2.72 -14.07 -9.58
C PHE A 172 -3.83 -14.35 -8.57
N LEU A 173 -5.09 -14.02 -8.91
CA LEU A 173 -6.22 -14.31 -8.04
C LEU A 173 -6.45 -15.84 -7.91
N GLU A 174 -6.24 -16.58 -9.00
CA GLU A 174 -6.30 -18.05 -8.96
C GLU A 174 -5.21 -18.60 -8.02
N ILE A 175 -3.96 -18.15 -8.14
CA ILE A 175 -2.87 -18.54 -7.24
C ILE A 175 -3.23 -18.22 -5.78
N ILE A 176 -3.70 -17.00 -5.51
CA ILE A 176 -4.05 -16.54 -4.17
C ILE A 176 -5.20 -17.39 -3.59
N SER A 177 -6.22 -17.69 -4.40
CA SER A 177 -7.36 -18.51 -4.01
C SER A 177 -6.96 -19.96 -3.75
N ASN A 178 -6.19 -20.57 -4.65
CA ASN A 178 -5.72 -21.96 -4.55
C ASN A 178 -4.85 -22.22 -3.30
N ASN A 179 -4.18 -21.16 -2.81
CA ASN A 179 -3.36 -21.21 -1.61
C ASN A 179 -4.10 -20.74 -0.34
N GLY A 180 -5.37 -20.33 -0.44
CA GLY A 180 -6.18 -19.90 0.71
C GLY A 180 -5.79 -18.53 1.26
N TRP A 181 -5.25 -17.61 0.43
CA TRP A 181 -4.69 -16.33 0.87
C TRP A 181 -5.59 -15.12 0.59
N MET A 182 -6.84 -15.31 0.19
CA MET A 182 -7.78 -14.24 -0.18
C MET A 182 -7.94 -13.18 0.92
N GLN A 183 -7.98 -13.59 2.20
CA GLN A 183 -8.11 -12.66 3.32
C GLN A 183 -6.92 -11.69 3.45
N TYR A 184 -5.71 -12.09 3.03
CA TYR A 184 -4.50 -11.23 3.13
C TYR A 184 -4.46 -10.11 2.07
N ILE A 185 -5.31 -10.22 1.05
CA ILE A 185 -5.47 -9.19 0.03
C ILE A 185 -6.75 -8.36 0.22
N GLY A 186 -7.47 -8.56 1.33
CA GLY A 186 -8.68 -7.80 1.66
C GLY A 186 -9.94 -8.28 0.96
N PHE A 187 -9.94 -9.51 0.42
CA PHE A 187 -11.12 -10.11 -0.19
C PHE A 187 -11.90 -10.94 0.82
N SER A 188 -13.20 -10.74 0.82
CA SER A 188 -14.15 -11.55 1.59
C SER A 188 -14.99 -12.41 0.66
N GLU A 189 -15.22 -13.66 1.08
CA GLU A 189 -16.16 -14.56 0.42
C GLU A 189 -17.59 -14.05 0.64
N LEU A 190 -18.36 -14.00 -0.42
CA LEU A 190 -19.78 -13.65 -0.39
C LEU A 190 -20.61 -14.92 -0.32
N ASN A 191 -21.42 -15.04 0.73
CA ASN A 191 -22.35 -16.14 0.91
C ASN A 191 -23.68 -15.83 0.19
N ASN A 192 -24.40 -16.90 -0.16
CA ASN A 192 -25.74 -16.83 -0.76
C ASN A 192 -25.82 -16.19 -2.16
N ILE A 193 -24.70 -16.12 -2.88
CA ILE A 193 -24.69 -15.79 -4.31
C ILE A 193 -24.81 -17.09 -5.10
N ILE A 194 -25.83 -17.18 -5.94
CA ILE A 194 -26.11 -18.38 -6.73
C ILE A 194 -25.33 -18.32 -8.04
N ASP A 195 -25.28 -17.15 -8.70
CA ASP A 195 -24.57 -16.98 -9.96
C ASP A 195 -24.29 -15.50 -10.25
N MET A 196 -23.44 -15.25 -11.26
CA MET A 196 -23.11 -13.92 -11.79
C MET A 196 -23.51 -13.88 -13.27
N VAL A 197 -24.11 -12.76 -13.67
CA VAL A 197 -24.49 -12.53 -15.07
C VAL A 197 -23.25 -12.38 -15.97
N PHE A 198 -22.17 -11.82 -15.44
CA PHE A 198 -20.89 -11.64 -16.15
C PHE A 198 -19.73 -11.99 -15.24
N GLU A 199 -18.86 -12.89 -15.71
CA GLU A 199 -17.58 -13.18 -15.07
C GLU A 199 -16.47 -12.34 -15.74
N VAL A 200 -15.69 -11.64 -14.92
CA VAL A 200 -14.56 -10.81 -15.40
C VAL A 200 -13.28 -11.63 -15.21
N THR A 201 -12.82 -12.28 -16.26
CA THR A 201 -11.58 -13.11 -16.24
C THR A 201 -10.51 -12.62 -17.22
N ASP A 202 -10.88 -11.74 -18.14
CA ASP A 202 -9.94 -11.15 -19.11
C ASP A 202 -9.10 -10.05 -18.47
N ASP A 203 -7.77 -10.20 -18.53
CA ASP A 203 -6.80 -9.29 -17.91
C ASP A 203 -6.96 -7.84 -18.39
N SER A 204 -7.25 -7.62 -19.68
CA SER A 204 -7.43 -6.28 -20.25
C SER A 204 -8.72 -5.63 -19.75
N HIS A 205 -9.77 -6.42 -19.56
CA HIS A 205 -11.03 -5.95 -18.99
C HIS A 205 -10.86 -5.61 -17.51
N ILE A 206 -10.23 -6.47 -16.72
CA ILE A 206 -9.87 -6.22 -15.31
C ILE A 206 -9.08 -4.92 -15.19
N TYR A 207 -8.03 -4.76 -16.01
CA TYR A 207 -7.19 -3.57 -16.00
C TYR A 207 -7.98 -2.30 -16.29
N LYS A 208 -8.86 -2.31 -17.31
CA LYS A 208 -9.71 -1.15 -17.65
C LYS A 208 -10.67 -0.78 -16.52
N LEU A 209 -11.32 -1.76 -15.90
CA LEU A 209 -12.23 -1.52 -14.77
C LEU A 209 -11.49 -0.92 -13.58
N TYR A 210 -10.33 -1.48 -13.20
CA TYR A 210 -9.53 -0.94 -12.11
C TYR A 210 -8.94 0.44 -12.42
N LYS A 211 -8.54 0.70 -13.66
CA LYS A 211 -8.10 2.04 -14.09
C LYS A 211 -9.21 3.07 -14.02
N SER A 212 -10.46 2.64 -14.09
CA SER A 212 -11.66 3.47 -13.90
C SER A 212 -12.18 3.43 -12.46
N ASN A 213 -11.40 2.90 -11.52
CA ASN A 213 -11.70 2.83 -10.08
C ASN A 213 -12.96 2.01 -9.72
N PHE A 214 -13.32 1.03 -10.53
CA PHE A 214 -14.39 0.09 -10.20
C PHE A 214 -13.88 -1.04 -9.30
N ASN A 215 -14.68 -1.38 -8.29
CA ASN A 215 -14.48 -2.60 -7.52
C ASN A 215 -15.14 -3.77 -8.27
N ILE A 216 -14.41 -4.89 -8.36
CA ILE A 216 -14.85 -6.07 -9.13
C ILE A 216 -15.14 -7.20 -8.15
N MET A 217 -16.27 -7.89 -8.38
CA MET A 217 -16.55 -9.17 -7.77
C MET A 217 -16.00 -10.28 -8.68
N PHE A 218 -15.30 -11.26 -8.11
CA PHE A 218 -14.73 -12.37 -8.85
C PHE A 218 -15.36 -13.69 -8.43
N LYS A 219 -15.54 -14.58 -9.39
CA LYS A 219 -15.87 -15.99 -9.18
C LYS A 219 -14.58 -16.81 -9.32
N LEU A 220 -14.20 -17.51 -8.26
CA LEU A 220 -13.02 -18.38 -8.22
C LEU A 220 -13.47 -19.76 -7.77
N GLY A 221 -13.52 -20.70 -8.70
CA GLY A 221 -14.20 -21.98 -8.50
C GLY A 221 -15.70 -21.77 -8.25
N ASN A 222 -16.22 -22.31 -7.15
CA ASN A 222 -17.64 -22.16 -6.75
C ASN A 222 -17.87 -21.03 -5.73
N LYS A 223 -16.91 -20.14 -5.56
CA LYS A 223 -16.94 -19.08 -4.55
C LYS A 223 -16.90 -17.71 -5.20
N PHE A 224 -17.57 -16.76 -4.56
CA PHE A 224 -17.61 -15.37 -4.99
C PHE A 224 -16.86 -14.50 -3.99
N PHE A 225 -16.01 -13.60 -4.48
CA PHE A 225 -15.16 -12.74 -3.66
C PHE A 225 -15.29 -11.29 -4.08
N ILE A 226 -15.31 -10.39 -3.08
CA ILE A 226 -15.22 -8.95 -3.30
C ILE A 226 -14.14 -8.37 -2.39
N ASN A 227 -13.44 -7.34 -2.89
CA ASN A 227 -12.50 -6.60 -2.05
C ASN A 227 -13.27 -5.62 -1.15
N VAL A 228 -13.32 -5.91 0.15
CA VAL A 228 -14.00 -5.04 1.13
C VAL A 228 -13.21 -3.77 1.45
N ASN A 229 -11.90 -3.76 1.16
CA ASN A 229 -11.01 -2.62 1.30
C ASN A 229 -10.73 -1.91 -0.04
N GLY A 230 -11.57 -2.16 -1.06
CA GLY A 230 -11.36 -1.72 -2.42
C GLY A 230 -11.07 -0.22 -2.57
N VAL A 231 -10.82 0.20 -3.80
CA VAL A 231 -10.51 1.60 -4.09
C VAL A 231 -11.77 2.48 -4.01
N ARG A 232 -11.56 3.75 -3.66
CA ARG A 232 -12.59 4.80 -3.75
C ARG A 232 -12.61 5.38 -5.18
N SER A 233 -13.57 6.23 -5.48
CA SER A 233 -13.67 6.90 -6.80
C SER A 233 -12.43 7.70 -7.18
N SER A 234 -11.63 8.13 -6.20
CA SER A 234 -10.33 8.77 -6.40
C SER A 234 -9.22 7.80 -6.84
N GLY A 235 -9.46 6.49 -6.77
CA GLY A 235 -8.45 5.43 -7.00
C GLY A 235 -7.59 5.12 -5.77
N ASP A 236 -7.80 5.80 -4.66
CA ASP A 236 -7.09 5.55 -3.41
C ASP A 236 -7.67 4.34 -2.67
N LYS A 237 -6.83 3.63 -1.93
CA LYS A 237 -7.28 2.53 -1.07
C LYS A 237 -8.32 3.01 -0.07
N GLY A 238 -9.47 2.34 -0.01
CA GLY A 238 -10.55 2.67 0.90
C GLY A 238 -10.07 2.77 2.35
N LYS A 239 -9.23 1.84 2.80
CA LYS A 239 -8.68 1.85 4.16
C LYS A 239 -7.85 3.10 4.48
N ASN A 240 -7.12 3.68 3.49
CA ASN A 240 -6.35 4.91 3.70
C ASN A 240 -7.27 6.10 3.81
N VAL A 241 -8.27 6.20 2.95
CA VAL A 241 -9.32 7.22 3.01
C VAL A 241 -10.01 7.19 4.39
N ASP A 242 -10.43 6.01 4.85
CA ASP A 242 -11.08 5.84 6.15
C ASP A 242 -10.12 6.16 7.32
N ARG A 243 -8.82 5.86 7.17
CA ARG A 243 -7.80 6.18 8.17
C ARG A 243 -7.59 7.69 8.29
N VAL A 244 -7.47 8.42 7.17
CA VAL A 244 -7.38 9.89 7.17
C VAL A 244 -8.60 10.51 7.85
N SER A 245 -9.82 10.06 7.50
CA SER A 245 -11.06 10.53 8.11
C SER A 245 -11.06 10.35 9.63
N LYS A 246 -10.60 9.19 10.11
CA LYS A 246 -10.49 8.91 11.56
C LYS A 246 -9.44 9.79 12.26
N ILE A 247 -8.29 10.03 11.61
CA ILE A 247 -7.23 10.90 12.14
C ILE A 247 -7.79 12.33 12.29
N ILE A 248 -8.39 12.87 11.23
CA ILE A 248 -8.96 14.23 11.23
C ILE A 248 -10.02 14.38 12.31
N LEU A 249 -10.95 13.42 12.39
CA LEU A 249 -12.00 13.42 13.41
C LEU A 249 -11.42 13.33 14.83
N HIS A 250 -10.37 12.53 15.03
CA HIS A 250 -9.69 12.41 16.32
C HIS A 250 -9.08 13.75 16.75
N ILE A 251 -8.34 14.42 15.85
CA ILE A 251 -7.72 15.71 16.12
C ILE A 251 -8.79 16.75 16.43
N LYS A 252 -9.83 16.83 15.62
CA LYS A 252 -10.97 17.74 15.81
C LYS A 252 -11.59 17.56 17.19
N ASN A 253 -11.99 16.34 17.53
CA ASN A 253 -12.62 16.04 18.84
C ASN A 253 -11.69 16.38 20.04
N LYS A 254 -10.38 16.32 19.84
CA LYS A 254 -9.42 16.75 20.87
C LYS A 254 -9.36 18.26 21.01
N CYS A 255 -9.29 18.99 19.91
CA CYS A 255 -9.24 20.45 19.89
C CYS A 255 -10.53 21.09 20.39
N ASP A 256 -11.71 20.50 20.09
CA ASP A 256 -13.02 21.01 20.51
C ASP A 256 -13.21 21.13 22.03
N ASN A 257 -12.33 20.49 22.82
CA ASN A 257 -12.37 20.57 24.29
C ASN A 257 -11.52 21.73 24.85
N PHE A 258 -10.93 22.57 24.00
CA PHE A 258 -10.04 23.65 24.40
C PHE A 258 -10.45 24.98 23.77
N PRO A 259 -10.18 26.12 24.44
CA PRO A 259 -10.32 27.46 23.84
C PRO A 259 -9.41 27.63 22.63
N ASP A 260 -9.81 28.51 21.69
CA ASP A 260 -9.09 28.78 20.43
C ASP A 260 -7.73 29.48 20.64
N ASP A 261 -7.49 30.09 21.78
CA ASP A 261 -6.23 30.71 22.18
C ASP A 261 -5.28 29.78 22.94
N THR A 262 -5.64 28.47 23.04
CA THR A 262 -4.81 27.47 23.70
C THR A 262 -3.44 27.35 23.05
N GLU A 263 -2.39 27.41 23.88
CA GLU A 263 -1.04 27.10 23.43
C GLU A 263 -0.92 25.64 23.00
N TYR A 264 -0.31 25.42 21.84
CA TYR A 264 -0.13 24.09 21.30
C TYR A 264 1.28 23.84 20.77
N LYS A 265 1.68 22.57 20.74
CA LYS A 265 2.91 22.11 20.13
C LYS A 265 2.69 20.79 19.41
N VAL A 266 3.10 20.72 18.16
CA VAL A 266 3.08 19.51 17.33
C VAL A 266 4.49 18.97 17.19
N ASN A 267 4.70 17.69 17.50
CA ASN A 267 5.95 16.99 17.28
C ASN A 267 5.68 15.77 16.39
N PHE A 268 6.53 15.52 15.42
CA PHE A 268 6.49 14.36 14.55
C PHE A 268 7.70 13.46 14.77
N LEU A 269 7.46 12.24 15.22
CA LEU A 269 8.47 11.19 15.39
C LEU A 269 8.49 10.34 14.12
N GLU A 270 9.33 10.73 13.16
CA GLU A 270 9.40 10.17 11.80
C GLU A 270 9.61 8.65 11.79
N GLU A 271 10.52 8.14 12.63
CA GLU A 271 10.83 6.69 12.74
C GLU A 271 9.60 5.85 13.12
N LYS A 272 8.67 6.42 13.89
CA LYS A 272 7.47 5.75 14.38
C LYS A 272 6.21 6.13 13.60
N ASN A 273 6.30 7.09 12.66
CA ASN A 273 5.14 7.73 12.03
C ASN A 273 4.10 8.20 13.07
N LEU A 274 4.58 8.78 14.15
CA LEU A 274 3.78 9.16 15.31
C LEU A 274 3.76 10.66 15.49
N PHE A 275 2.59 11.26 15.48
CA PHE A 275 2.39 12.63 15.94
C PHE A 275 2.08 12.66 17.42
N SER A 276 2.66 13.64 18.10
CA SER A 276 2.34 14.02 19.48
C SER A 276 1.91 15.49 19.46
N VAL A 277 0.68 15.74 19.89
CA VAL A 277 0.11 17.10 19.99
C VAL A 277 -0.09 17.42 21.45
N GLN A 278 0.55 18.48 21.91
CA GLN A 278 0.40 19.04 23.25
C GLN A 278 -0.53 20.26 23.17
N LEU A 279 -1.57 20.28 23.99
CA LEU A 279 -2.48 21.40 24.18
C LEU A 279 -2.42 21.79 25.67
N ASN A 280 -1.80 22.93 25.98
CA ASN A 280 -1.45 23.30 27.34
C ASN A 280 -0.71 22.14 28.08
N ASN A 281 -1.30 21.62 29.15
CA ASN A 281 -0.75 20.52 29.96
C ASN A 281 -1.25 19.13 29.54
N GLN A 282 -2.06 18.99 28.50
CA GLN A 282 -2.55 17.74 28.00
C GLN A 282 -1.83 17.35 26.71
N CYS A 283 -1.59 16.06 26.55
CA CYS A 283 -0.94 15.52 25.35
C CYS A 283 -1.75 14.35 24.79
N PHE A 284 -1.90 14.31 23.48
CA PHE A 284 -2.43 13.14 22.77
C PHE A 284 -1.52 12.79 21.62
N SER A 285 -1.60 11.54 21.17
CA SER A 285 -0.80 11.06 20.05
C SER A 285 -1.64 10.18 19.13
N PHE A 286 -1.25 10.18 17.86
CA PHE A 286 -1.85 9.32 16.85
C PHE A 286 -0.77 8.90 15.83
N GLN A 287 -0.96 7.72 15.30
CA GLN A 287 -0.06 7.17 14.29
C GLN A 287 -0.61 7.43 12.89
N ILE A 288 0.23 7.92 12.00
CA ILE A 288 -0.10 8.20 10.61
C ILE A 288 0.49 7.14 9.68
#